data_9c156cbf6e70fc526e74f60420c12e83
#
_entry.id   9c156cbf6e70fc526e74f60420c12e83
#
_cell.length_a   1.000
_cell.length_b   1.000
_cell.length_c   1.000
_cell.angle_alpha   90.00
_cell.angle_beta   90.00
_cell.angle_gamma   90.00
#
_symmetry.space_group_name_H-M   'P 1'
#
loop_
_entity.id
_entity.type
_entity.pdbx_description
1 polymer ?
#
loop_
_entity_poly.entity_id
_entity_poly.type
_entity_poly.pdbx_seq_one_letter_code
_entity_poly.pdbx_strand_id
1 'polypeptide(L)'
;MTRKFSDALNTYLAGDSLLTAILLEIDIVDSAGAIATNYFTDNAFDIDYDSNTYVAQGQFLSFTESQESGDLNISNVNIAISALDVSLVRTYAVSSQINAGVRIYRALLDPNTNLLLGDSAGDAIVLLFKGKVAGYSITNNQNTADIQYQVSSQFVNFNKKNGRRTNLQNFQREHPTDFGMQYSHETLSELKWGLK
;
A
#
# COMPACT_ATOMS: atom_id res chain seq x y z
N MET A 1 -8.14 -15.30 16.98
CA MET A 1 -6.78 -15.87 16.98
C MET A 1 -5.94 -15.05 17.95
N THR A 2 -5.50 -15.63 19.04
CA THR A 2 -4.62 -14.94 19.99
C THR A 2 -3.20 -15.06 19.42
N ARG A 3 -2.58 -13.93 19.05
CA ARG A 3 -1.15 -13.90 18.71
C ARG A 3 -0.38 -14.30 19.95
N LYS A 4 0.34 -15.41 19.91
CA LYS A 4 1.28 -15.77 20.95
C LYS A 4 2.59 -15.05 20.65
N PHE A 5 2.95 -14.09 21.47
CA PHE A 5 4.25 -13.46 21.44
C PHE A 5 5.26 -14.37 22.17
N SER A 6 6.52 -14.28 21.78
CA SER A 6 7.60 -14.97 22.52
C SER A 6 7.73 -14.41 23.94
N ASP A 7 8.28 -15.20 24.85
CA ASP A 7 8.47 -14.76 26.25
C ASP A 7 9.42 -13.56 26.33
N ALA A 8 10.41 -13.49 25.43
CA ALA A 8 11.31 -12.34 25.32
C ALA A 8 10.54 -11.07 24.95
N LEU A 9 9.61 -11.15 24.00
CA LEU A 9 8.79 -10.02 23.59
C LEU A 9 7.81 -9.60 24.68
N ASN A 10 7.18 -10.55 25.37
CA ASN A 10 6.30 -10.26 26.50
C ASN A 10 7.05 -9.55 27.64
N THR A 11 8.27 -9.98 27.93
CA THR A 11 9.15 -9.33 28.93
C THR A 11 9.51 -7.92 28.51
N TYR A 12 9.83 -7.71 27.24
CA TYR A 12 10.16 -6.39 26.69
C TYR A 12 8.96 -5.44 26.72
N LEU A 13 7.78 -5.90 26.31
CA LEU A 13 6.55 -5.10 26.31
C LEU A 13 6.08 -4.74 27.74
N ALA A 14 6.51 -5.48 28.75
CA ALA A 14 6.26 -5.17 30.16
C ALA A 14 7.27 -4.16 30.73
N GLY A 15 8.30 -3.77 29.99
CA GLY A 15 9.32 -2.81 30.40
C GLY A 15 8.84 -1.35 30.29
N ASP A 16 9.57 -0.45 30.97
CA ASP A 16 9.22 0.98 31.03
C ASP A 16 9.63 1.77 29.76
N SER A 17 10.46 1.19 28.89
CA SER A 17 10.93 1.86 27.65
C SER A 17 10.82 0.93 26.45
N LEU A 18 10.20 1.44 25.39
CA LEU A 18 10.07 0.73 24.13
C LEU A 18 10.80 1.49 23.04
N LEU A 19 11.76 0.84 22.37
CA LEU A 19 12.38 1.37 21.17
C LEU A 19 11.69 0.75 19.96
N THR A 20 11.11 1.59 19.11
CA THR A 20 10.39 1.13 17.92
C THR A 20 10.89 1.87 16.69
N ALA A 21 10.90 1.19 15.56
CA ALA A 21 11.15 1.79 14.26
C ALA A 21 10.01 1.44 13.30
N ILE A 22 9.80 2.30 12.32
CA ILE A 22 8.87 2.05 11.22
C ILE A 22 9.65 1.48 10.04
N LEU A 23 9.15 0.40 9.48
CA LEU A 23 9.64 -0.17 8.24
C LEU A 23 8.61 0.07 7.15
N LEU A 24 9.07 0.60 6.03
CA LEU A 24 8.23 0.93 4.88
C LEU A 24 8.71 0.15 3.67
N GLU A 25 7.80 -0.53 3.01
CA GLU A 25 8.01 -1.19 1.72
C GLU A 25 7.13 -0.54 0.66
N ILE A 26 7.71 -0.20 -0.48
CA ILE A 26 6.98 0.34 -1.63
C ILE A 26 7.36 -0.46 -2.87
N ASP A 27 6.35 -1.07 -3.52
CA ASP A 27 6.52 -1.79 -4.77
C ASP A 27 6.45 -0.80 -5.94
N ILE A 28 7.56 -0.51 -6.57
CA ILE A 28 7.63 0.41 -7.71
C ILE A 28 7.67 -0.40 -9.00
N VAL A 29 6.87 0.00 -9.97
CA VAL A 29 6.87 -0.63 -11.29
C VAL A 29 7.74 0.21 -12.21
N ASP A 30 8.83 -0.36 -12.71
CA ASP A 30 9.73 0.29 -13.65
C ASP A 30 9.09 0.47 -15.06
N SER A 31 9.80 1.14 -15.94
CA SER A 31 9.33 1.38 -17.32
C SER A 31 9.18 0.10 -18.15
N ALA A 32 9.81 -1.00 -17.73
CA ALA A 32 9.71 -2.31 -18.37
C ALA A 32 8.56 -3.17 -17.79
N GLY A 33 7.87 -2.69 -16.74
CA GLY A 33 6.81 -3.40 -16.05
C GLY A 33 7.32 -4.37 -14.97
N ALA A 34 8.61 -4.36 -14.65
CA ALA A 34 9.15 -5.13 -13.54
C ALA A 34 8.87 -4.43 -12.21
N ILE A 35 8.57 -5.22 -11.18
CA ILE A 35 8.33 -4.73 -9.83
C ILE A 35 9.64 -4.76 -9.05
N ALA A 36 10.06 -3.60 -8.56
CA ALA A 36 11.15 -3.46 -7.60
C ALA A 36 10.60 -2.96 -6.27
N THR A 37 10.86 -3.68 -5.19
CA THR A 37 10.47 -3.24 -3.84
C THR A 37 11.61 -2.44 -3.23
N ASN A 38 11.28 -1.24 -2.77
CA ASN A 38 12.21 -0.40 -2.02
C ASN A 38 11.86 -0.47 -0.53
N TYR A 39 12.90 -0.51 0.28
CA TYR A 39 12.84 -0.72 1.72
C TYR A 39 13.41 0.50 2.44
N PHE A 40 12.63 1.11 3.31
CA PHE A 40 13.02 2.31 4.07
C PHE A 40 12.71 2.13 5.54
N THR A 41 13.50 2.79 6.40
CA THR A 41 13.23 2.87 7.83
C THR A 41 13.43 4.29 8.35
N ASP A 42 12.67 4.66 9.37
CA ASP A 42 12.83 5.91 10.12
C ASP A 42 13.93 5.81 11.20
N ASN A 43 14.54 4.63 11.35
CA ASN A 43 15.62 4.42 12.30
C ASN A 43 16.88 5.17 11.87
N ALA A 44 17.80 5.40 12.83
CA ALA A 44 19.09 6.02 12.57
C ALA A 44 20.08 5.08 11.85
N PHE A 45 19.85 3.79 11.87
CA PHE A 45 20.67 2.75 11.28
C PHE A 45 19.83 1.82 10.42
N ASP A 46 20.49 1.19 9.44
CA ASP A 46 19.86 0.18 8.59
C ASP A 46 19.36 -1.00 9.43
N ILE A 47 18.23 -1.56 9.02
CA ILE A 47 17.62 -2.71 9.68
C ILE A 47 17.51 -3.84 8.68
N ASP A 48 18.12 -4.98 8.99
CA ASP A 48 18.01 -6.20 8.19
C ASP A 48 16.82 -7.04 8.66
N TYR A 49 15.90 -7.34 7.75
CA TYR A 49 14.75 -8.20 8.01
C TYR A 49 14.37 -8.99 6.77
N ASP A 50 14.10 -10.28 6.93
CA ASP A 50 13.65 -11.19 5.86
C ASP A 50 14.53 -11.12 4.59
N SER A 51 15.86 -11.13 4.79
CA SER A 51 16.87 -11.02 3.72
C SER A 51 16.85 -9.70 2.94
N ASN A 52 16.16 -8.68 3.45
CA ASN A 52 16.14 -7.34 2.88
C ASN A 52 16.74 -6.33 3.88
N THR A 53 17.44 -5.34 3.35
CA THR A 53 17.98 -4.23 4.15
C THR A 53 17.08 -3.02 4.01
N TYR A 54 16.50 -2.57 5.11
CA TYR A 54 15.74 -1.33 5.18
C TYR A 54 16.71 -0.17 5.43
N VAL A 55 16.81 0.69 4.44
CA VAL A 55 17.82 1.74 4.39
C VAL A 55 17.42 2.96 5.21
N ALA A 56 18.30 3.35 6.13
CA ALA A 56 18.18 4.52 7.00
C ALA A 56 18.99 5.69 6.47
N GLN A 57 18.54 6.40 5.45
CA GLN A 57 19.26 7.54 4.87
C GLN A 57 18.51 8.88 4.98
N GLY A 58 17.62 9.00 5.96
CA GLY A 58 16.77 10.19 6.08
C GLY A 58 15.75 10.36 4.94
N GLN A 59 15.54 9.32 4.15
CA GLN A 59 14.60 9.34 3.03
C GLN A 59 13.15 9.21 3.48
N PHE A 60 12.93 8.70 4.68
CA PHE A 60 11.63 8.56 5.30
C PHE A 60 11.40 9.70 6.29
N LEU A 61 10.47 10.59 6.00
CA LEU A 61 10.19 11.74 6.86
C LEU A 61 9.09 11.44 7.88
N SER A 62 7.96 11.00 7.41
CA SER A 62 6.81 10.77 8.28
C SER A 62 5.71 9.98 7.58
N PHE A 63 4.86 9.37 8.39
CA PHE A 63 3.58 8.86 7.93
C PHE A 63 2.47 9.29 8.90
N THR A 64 1.26 9.48 8.37
CA THR A 64 0.10 9.75 9.20
C THR A 64 -0.43 8.44 9.73
N GLU A 65 -0.62 8.33 11.04
CA GLU A 65 -1.15 7.10 11.64
C GLU A 65 -2.51 6.73 11.03
N SER A 66 -2.67 5.44 10.76
CA SER A 66 -3.94 4.90 10.30
C SER A 66 -4.93 4.87 11.48
N GLN A 67 -6.09 5.50 11.32
CA GLN A 67 -7.17 5.33 12.27
C GLN A 67 -7.96 4.08 11.88
N GLU A 68 -8.01 3.11 12.78
CA GLU A 68 -8.87 1.95 12.64
C GLU A 68 -10.26 2.29 13.18
N SER A 69 -11.27 2.26 12.31
CA SER A 69 -12.66 2.28 12.73
C SER A 69 -13.26 0.89 12.55
N GLY A 70 -14.23 0.52 13.42
CA GLY A 70 -14.95 -0.75 13.27
C GLY A 70 -15.81 -0.83 12.00
N ASP A 71 -15.92 0.24 11.25
CA ASP A 71 -16.63 0.33 9.99
C ASP A 71 -15.69 -0.03 8.82
N LEU A 72 -16.25 -0.59 7.75
CA LEU A 72 -15.54 -0.86 6.47
C LEU A 72 -15.23 0.45 5.73
N ASN A 73 -14.56 1.36 6.39
CA ASN A 73 -14.16 2.62 5.78
C ASN A 73 -12.78 2.49 5.12
N ILE A 74 -12.63 3.21 4.00
CA ILE A 74 -11.35 3.35 3.33
C ILE A 74 -10.50 4.29 4.18
N SER A 75 -9.51 3.75 4.88
CA SER A 75 -8.51 4.56 5.56
C SER A 75 -7.44 4.99 4.57
N ASN A 76 -7.06 6.25 4.63
CA ASN A 76 -5.97 6.82 3.85
C ASN A 76 -4.80 7.15 4.79
N VAL A 77 -3.61 6.82 4.34
CA VAL A 77 -2.35 7.13 5.02
C VAL A 77 -1.52 7.99 4.09
N ASN A 78 -1.02 9.11 4.59
CA ASN A 78 -0.08 9.94 3.85
C ASN A 78 1.34 9.59 4.32
N ILE A 79 2.22 9.34 3.37
CA ILE A 79 3.63 9.04 3.59
C ILE A 79 4.45 10.12 2.92
N ALA A 80 5.37 10.73 3.65
CA ALA A 80 6.31 11.69 3.10
C ALA A 80 7.72 11.11 3.16
N ILE A 81 8.39 11.07 2.02
CA ILE A 81 9.76 10.59 1.88
C ILE A 81 10.60 11.75 1.34
N SER A 82 11.69 12.08 2.04
CA SER A 82 12.69 13.02 1.52
C SER A 82 13.66 12.28 0.62
N ALA A 83 13.72 12.69 -0.63
CA ALA A 83 14.68 12.17 -1.60
C ALA A 83 15.77 13.21 -1.83
N LEU A 84 16.86 13.11 -1.09
CA LEU A 84 18.02 14.00 -1.25
C LEU A 84 18.78 13.72 -2.54
N ASP A 85 18.68 12.51 -3.09
CA ASP A 85 19.36 12.10 -4.31
C ASP A 85 18.48 12.33 -5.54
N VAL A 86 18.98 13.14 -6.46
CA VAL A 86 18.32 13.44 -7.76
C VAL A 86 18.06 12.16 -8.57
N SER A 87 18.92 11.14 -8.44
CA SER A 87 18.74 9.87 -9.14
C SER A 87 17.48 9.13 -8.67
N LEU A 88 17.22 9.18 -7.38
CA LEU A 88 16.06 8.56 -6.74
C LEU A 88 14.77 9.29 -7.16
N VAL A 89 14.79 10.62 -7.15
CA VAL A 89 13.67 11.44 -7.64
C VAL A 89 13.36 11.14 -9.10
N ARG A 90 14.41 11.00 -9.93
CA ARG A 90 14.25 10.68 -11.34
C ARG A 90 13.63 9.30 -11.54
N THR A 91 14.07 8.31 -10.77
CA THR A 91 13.50 6.96 -10.80
C THR A 91 12.02 6.98 -10.45
N TYR A 92 11.66 7.71 -9.40
CA TYR A 92 10.28 7.85 -8.98
C TYR A 92 9.41 8.65 -9.98
N ALA A 93 9.97 9.65 -10.63
CA ALA A 93 9.23 10.44 -11.62
C ALA A 93 8.93 9.67 -12.92
N VAL A 94 9.78 8.72 -13.31
CA VAL A 94 9.65 7.93 -14.54
C VAL A 94 8.84 6.65 -14.32
N SER A 95 8.83 6.13 -13.09
CA SER A 95 8.17 4.86 -12.75
C SER A 95 6.67 5.04 -12.55
N SER A 96 5.89 4.00 -12.86
CA SER A 96 4.47 4.00 -12.55
C SER A 96 4.25 3.70 -11.07
N GLN A 97 3.82 4.71 -10.32
CA GLN A 97 3.62 4.59 -8.88
C GLN A 97 2.16 4.39 -8.47
N ILE A 98 1.23 4.73 -9.37
CA ILE A 98 -0.20 4.54 -9.12
C ILE A 98 -0.51 3.04 -9.04
N ASN A 99 -1.24 2.63 -8.02
CA ASN A 99 -1.52 1.24 -7.64
C ASN A 99 -0.31 0.44 -7.12
N ALA A 100 0.85 1.06 -6.92
CA ALA A 100 1.99 0.43 -6.26
C ALA A 100 1.58 -0.09 -4.88
N GLY A 101 2.04 -1.29 -4.53
CA GLY A 101 1.79 -1.88 -3.21
C GLY A 101 2.61 -1.14 -2.14
N VAL A 102 1.99 -0.90 -1.00
CA VAL A 102 2.66 -0.30 0.16
C VAL A 102 2.37 -1.14 1.39
N ARG A 103 3.41 -1.41 2.17
CA ARG A 103 3.33 -2.09 3.46
C ARG A 103 4.11 -1.28 4.49
N ILE A 104 3.49 -1.05 5.64
CA ILE A 104 4.08 -0.35 6.77
C ILE A 104 4.09 -1.30 7.96
N TYR A 105 5.25 -1.49 8.54
CA TYR A 105 5.43 -2.33 9.72
C TYR A 105 5.99 -1.49 10.86
N ARG A 106 5.71 -1.92 12.07
CA ARG A 106 6.40 -1.48 13.28
C ARG A 106 7.35 -2.58 13.71
N ALA A 107 8.62 -2.24 13.81
CA ALA A 107 9.68 -3.08 14.35
C ALA A 107 9.92 -2.72 15.81
N LEU A 108 10.12 -3.71 16.64
CA LEU A 108 10.53 -3.56 18.03
C LEU A 108 12.03 -3.86 18.11
N LEU A 109 12.79 -2.92 18.66
CA LEU A 109 14.24 -2.95 18.71
C LEU A 109 14.72 -3.08 20.16
N ASP A 110 15.82 -3.78 20.36
CA ASP A 110 16.52 -3.77 21.65
C ASP A 110 17.20 -2.41 21.87
N PRO A 111 16.87 -1.69 22.94
CA PRO A 111 17.42 -0.37 23.22
C PRO A 111 18.95 -0.34 23.40
N ASN A 112 19.57 -1.49 23.70
CA ASN A 112 21.01 -1.57 23.91
C ASN A 112 21.80 -1.86 22.63
N THR A 113 21.21 -2.64 21.71
CA THR A 113 21.89 -3.11 20.50
C THR A 113 21.36 -2.46 19.22
N ASN A 114 20.16 -1.84 19.25
CA ASN A 114 19.42 -1.36 18.09
C ASN A 114 19.10 -2.46 17.06
N LEU A 115 19.20 -3.73 17.44
CA LEU A 115 18.83 -4.85 16.60
C LEU A 115 17.36 -5.23 16.85
N LEU A 116 16.77 -5.95 15.89
CA LEU A 116 15.43 -6.50 16.05
C LEU A 116 15.35 -7.40 17.28
N LEU A 117 14.28 -7.25 18.04
CA LEU A 117 14.06 -8.01 19.23
C LEU A 117 13.61 -9.43 18.88
N GLY A 118 14.33 -10.46 19.41
CA GLY A 118 13.97 -11.87 19.27
C GLY A 118 14.71 -12.61 18.17
N ASP A 119 14.89 -13.91 18.39
CA ASP A 119 15.65 -14.80 17.50
C ASP A 119 14.85 -15.23 16.25
N SER A 120 13.55 -14.95 16.22
CA SER A 120 12.67 -15.38 15.14
C SER A 120 12.14 -14.15 14.39
N ALA A 121 12.44 -14.06 13.13
CA ALA A 121 12.16 -12.93 12.23
C ALA A 121 10.67 -12.53 12.09
N GLY A 122 9.78 -13.01 12.93
CA GLY A 122 8.35 -12.69 12.86
C GLY A 122 7.77 -12.06 14.13
N ASP A 123 8.43 -12.21 15.27
CA ASP A 123 7.85 -11.80 16.54
C ASP A 123 8.01 -10.31 16.82
N ALA A 124 9.12 -9.72 16.37
CA ALA A 124 9.45 -8.32 16.61
C ALA A 124 8.80 -7.34 15.62
N ILE A 125 8.07 -7.83 14.61
CA ILE A 125 7.53 -7.01 13.54
C ILE A 125 6.02 -7.16 13.46
N VAL A 126 5.34 -6.01 13.46
CA VAL A 126 3.88 -5.92 13.39
C VAL A 126 3.48 -5.15 12.14
N LEU A 127 2.70 -5.77 11.26
CA LEU A 127 2.09 -5.06 10.13
C LEU A 127 1.07 -4.06 10.66
N LEU A 128 1.32 -2.77 10.41
CA LEU A 128 0.41 -1.68 10.77
C LEU A 128 -0.57 -1.38 9.65
N PHE A 129 -0.08 -1.33 8.41
CA PHE A 129 -0.90 -0.93 7.29
C PHE A 129 -0.47 -1.63 6.01
N LYS A 130 -1.46 -2.01 5.20
CA LYS A 130 -1.27 -2.53 3.84
C LYS A 130 -2.24 -1.85 2.90
N GLY A 131 -1.71 -1.26 1.84
CA GLY A 131 -2.52 -0.51 0.91
C GLY A 131 -1.90 -0.38 -0.47
N LYS A 132 -2.45 0.54 -1.24
CA LYS A 132 -1.99 0.88 -2.58
C LYS A 132 -1.90 2.39 -2.73
N VAL A 133 -0.91 2.84 -3.49
CA VAL A 133 -0.76 4.26 -3.83
C VAL A 133 -1.96 4.70 -4.68
N ALA A 134 -2.74 5.64 -4.15
CA ALA A 134 -3.87 6.26 -4.84
C ALA A 134 -3.44 7.53 -5.59
N GLY A 135 -2.44 8.23 -5.05
CA GLY A 135 -1.87 9.43 -5.66
C GLY A 135 -0.50 9.73 -5.08
N TYR A 136 0.26 10.53 -5.77
CA TYR A 136 1.54 11.03 -5.28
C TYR A 136 1.78 12.45 -5.78
N SER A 137 2.59 13.20 -5.05
CA SER A 137 3.12 14.50 -5.47
C SER A 137 4.61 14.56 -5.21
N ILE A 138 5.33 15.19 -6.11
CA ILE A 138 6.76 15.42 -6.00
C ILE A 138 6.97 16.92 -5.94
N THR A 139 7.55 17.38 -4.83
CA THR A 139 7.93 18.79 -4.67
C THR A 139 9.44 18.88 -4.75
N ASN A 140 9.94 19.57 -5.75
CA ASN A 140 11.36 19.76 -5.96
C ASN A 140 11.72 21.22 -5.62
N ASN A 141 12.44 21.41 -4.55
CA ASN A 141 13.04 22.68 -4.18
C ASN A 141 14.53 22.66 -4.58
N GLN A 142 15.19 23.82 -4.60
CA GLN A 142 16.59 23.92 -5.04
C GLN A 142 17.56 22.98 -4.30
N ASN A 143 17.25 22.60 -3.07
CA ASN A 143 18.14 21.80 -2.23
C ASN A 143 17.53 20.51 -1.71
N THR A 144 16.22 20.30 -1.88
CA THR A 144 15.51 19.13 -1.34
C THR A 144 14.41 18.72 -2.31
N ALA A 145 14.22 17.43 -2.44
CA ALA A 145 13.06 16.88 -3.14
C ALA A 145 12.28 15.98 -2.18
N ASP A 146 11.00 16.26 -2.05
CA ASP A 146 10.09 15.53 -1.19
C ASP A 146 9.05 14.82 -2.05
N ILE A 147 8.81 13.55 -1.75
CA ILE A 147 7.77 12.77 -2.39
C ILE A 147 6.71 12.48 -1.33
N GLN A 148 5.48 12.86 -1.64
CA GLN A 148 4.33 12.57 -0.78
C GLN A 148 3.44 11.54 -1.47
N TYR A 149 3.17 10.44 -0.80
CA TYR A 149 2.27 9.40 -1.24
C TYR A 149 0.97 9.48 -0.46
N GLN A 150 -0.14 9.43 -1.18
CA GLN A 150 -1.44 9.14 -0.62
C GLN A 150 -1.73 7.66 -0.84
N VAL A 151 -1.76 6.89 0.22
CA VAL A 151 -1.97 5.46 0.20
C VAL A 151 -3.35 5.13 0.75
N SER A 152 -4.13 4.40 -0.02
CA SER A 152 -5.45 3.93 0.40
C SER A 152 -5.39 2.46 0.77
N SER A 153 -6.18 2.06 1.77
CA SER A 153 -6.28 0.67 2.18
C SER A 153 -6.76 -0.22 1.02
N GLN A 154 -6.48 -1.50 1.10
CA GLN A 154 -6.91 -2.48 0.08
C GLN A 154 -8.44 -2.52 -0.13
N PHE A 155 -9.22 -1.98 0.82
CA PHE A 155 -10.68 -1.87 0.73
C PHE A 155 -11.15 -0.89 -0.35
N VAL A 156 -10.28 -0.03 -0.87
CA VAL A 156 -10.56 0.82 -2.04
C VAL A 156 -11.09 0.02 -3.24
N ASN A 157 -10.69 -1.25 -3.36
CA ASN A 157 -11.15 -2.10 -4.44
C ASN A 157 -12.64 -2.44 -4.35
N PHE A 158 -13.26 -2.39 -3.16
CA PHE A 158 -14.70 -2.60 -3.00
C PHE A 158 -15.54 -1.47 -3.60
N ASN A 159 -14.99 -0.25 -3.65
CA ASN A 159 -15.66 0.91 -4.24
C ASN A 159 -15.37 1.07 -5.73
N LYS A 160 -14.52 0.21 -6.32
CA LYS A 160 -14.28 0.23 -7.76
C LYS A 160 -15.57 -0.15 -8.50
N LYS A 161 -16.20 0.86 -9.10
CA LYS A 161 -17.28 0.62 -10.05
C LYS A 161 -16.66 0.02 -11.31
N ASN A 162 -17.01 -1.21 -11.61
CA ASN A 162 -16.69 -1.80 -12.91
C ASN A 162 -17.46 -1.00 -13.97
N GLY A 163 -16.75 -0.22 -14.78
CA GLY A 163 -17.32 0.56 -15.89
C GLY A 163 -17.81 -0.30 -17.06
N ARG A 164 -18.16 -1.54 -16.80
CA ARG A 164 -18.66 -2.48 -17.78
C ARG A 164 -20.07 -2.10 -18.19
N ARG A 165 -20.24 -1.80 -19.46
CA ARG A 165 -21.58 -1.62 -20.02
C ARG A 165 -22.24 -3.00 -20.17
N THR A 166 -23.49 -3.10 -19.75
CA THR A 166 -24.35 -4.27 -19.98
C THR A 166 -24.84 -4.24 -21.43
N ASN A 167 -24.00 -4.66 -22.36
CA ASN A 167 -24.37 -4.82 -23.78
C ASN A 167 -23.88 -6.20 -24.26
N LEU A 168 -24.48 -6.67 -25.36
CA LEU A 168 -24.19 -7.98 -25.93
C LEU A 168 -22.68 -8.19 -26.17
N GLN A 169 -21.98 -7.21 -26.74
CA GLN A 169 -20.56 -7.33 -27.07
C GLN A 169 -19.66 -7.53 -25.85
N ASN A 170 -19.94 -6.82 -24.76
CA ASN A 170 -19.21 -7.02 -23.50
C ASN A 170 -19.52 -8.35 -22.84
N PHE A 171 -20.75 -8.83 -22.99
CA PHE A 171 -21.17 -10.10 -22.43
C PHE A 171 -20.54 -11.27 -23.19
N GLN A 172 -20.59 -11.23 -24.53
CA GLN A 172 -20.00 -12.26 -25.40
C GLN A 172 -18.47 -12.31 -25.33
N ARG A 173 -17.80 -11.28 -24.85
CA ARG A 173 -16.34 -11.31 -24.63
C ARG A 173 -15.94 -12.35 -23.59
N GLU A 174 -16.78 -12.61 -22.60
CA GLU A 174 -16.56 -13.62 -21.55
C GLU A 174 -17.36 -14.89 -21.78
N HIS A 175 -18.54 -14.75 -22.38
CA HIS A 175 -19.47 -15.84 -22.67
C HIS A 175 -19.87 -15.80 -24.15
N PRO A 176 -19.01 -16.30 -25.08
CA PRO A 176 -19.22 -16.15 -26.53
C PRO A 176 -20.54 -16.69 -27.05
N THR A 177 -21.14 -17.66 -26.35
CA THR A 177 -22.39 -18.33 -26.73
C THR A 177 -23.63 -17.77 -26.05
N ASP A 178 -23.47 -16.74 -25.20
CA ASP A 178 -24.62 -16.16 -24.50
C ASP A 178 -25.19 -14.97 -25.29
N PHE A 179 -26.48 -15.10 -25.66
CA PHE A 179 -27.25 -14.09 -26.37
C PHE A 179 -28.27 -13.38 -25.49
N GLY A 180 -28.23 -13.56 -24.16
CA GLY A 180 -29.19 -12.97 -23.23
C GLY A 180 -29.32 -11.44 -23.31
N MET A 181 -28.29 -10.75 -23.83
CA MET A 181 -28.29 -9.29 -24.02
C MET A 181 -28.49 -8.88 -25.49
N GLN A 182 -28.99 -9.75 -26.35
CA GLN A 182 -29.15 -9.50 -27.78
C GLN A 182 -30.06 -8.30 -28.06
N TYR A 183 -31.08 -8.09 -27.26
CA TYR A 183 -32.07 -7.03 -27.42
C TYR A 183 -31.82 -5.83 -26.49
N SER A 184 -30.68 -5.75 -25.79
CA SER A 184 -30.40 -4.69 -24.83
C SER A 184 -30.27 -3.28 -25.46
N HIS A 185 -30.15 -3.21 -26.78
CA HIS A 185 -30.04 -1.95 -27.54
C HIS A 185 -31.37 -1.53 -28.18
N GLU A 186 -32.36 -2.40 -28.15
CA GLU A 186 -33.68 -2.08 -28.70
C GLU A 186 -34.45 -1.21 -27.72
N THR A 187 -34.84 -0.03 -28.18
CA THR A 187 -35.84 0.78 -27.48
C THR A 187 -37.17 0.03 -27.54
N LEU A 188 -37.78 -0.21 -26.37
CA LEU A 188 -39.14 -0.74 -26.30
C LEU A 188 -40.05 0.19 -27.14
N SER A 189 -40.41 -0.25 -28.35
CA SER A 189 -41.47 0.36 -29.08
C SER A 189 -42.78 0.13 -28.28
N GLU A 190 -43.62 1.16 -28.18
CA GLU A 190 -44.87 1.09 -27.43
C GLU A 190 -45.64 -0.19 -27.77
N LEU A 191 -45.68 -1.11 -26.84
CA LEU A 191 -46.57 -2.27 -26.90
C LEU A 191 -47.96 -1.78 -26.60
N LYS A 192 -48.72 -1.54 -27.66
CA LYS A 192 -50.17 -1.26 -27.54
C LYS A 192 -50.90 -2.54 -27.11
N TRP A 193 -51.08 -2.68 -25.81
CA TRP A 193 -51.89 -3.74 -25.26
C TRP A 193 -53.37 -3.40 -25.47
N GLY A 194 -54.10 -4.19 -26.23
CA GLY A 194 -55.57 -4.20 -26.23
C GLY A 194 -56.26 -3.29 -27.22
N LEU A 195 -55.69 -2.94 -28.36
CA LEU A 195 -56.43 -2.41 -29.52
C LEU A 195 -56.79 -3.56 -30.43
N LYS A 196 -58.11 -3.88 -30.43
CA LYS A 196 -58.76 -4.58 -31.53
C LYS A 196 -58.86 -3.68 -32.73
#